data_c1b31ef24e756a2d210ea1ef6ab9a2db
#
_entry.id   c1b31ef24e756a2d210ea1ef6ab9a2db
#
_cell.length_a   1.000
_cell.length_b   1.000
_cell.length_c   1.000
_cell.angle_alpha   90.00
_cell.angle_beta   90.00
_cell.angle_gamma   90.00
#
_symmetry.space_group_name_H-M   'P 1'
#
loop_
_entity.id
_entity.type
_entity.pdbx_description
1 polymer ?
#
loop_
_entity_poly.entity_id
_entity_poly.type
_entity_poly.pdbx_seq_one_letter_code
_entity_poly.pdbx_strand_id
1 'polypeptide(L)'
;MENESQKKQIEYIFSVIRDVLKEWWVILCIAISVSFLSYIGAYLLYQPTYTSSTTFVVSAKTSSMGAYGNLSEVQKLTDTFQTVMDSQVLKKKVAESLEMEAFDGTVGISVVPETNLLTVTVTSDSPEIAFQLLNGLLDHYQEVGENVLGNVVMEVFEEPNYPSVPNTVFDGKDVMQKAFLVAFAAMVVLLAVLSYLKDSVKLEEEVTEKLDTTLFGVLEHESSYRNAKAFIKRQKKKILMTEPAVSFSFVETVKKMRTKLIYFSRKEDAKVILVTSVMKKEGKSTVAANLALSMAQKGEKVLLIEGDLRKSALAEFLGVEVPEGAGITGDLDTVDLSKAVFQMDDSSLYLLTNGGVHRKSTEFLVSETFVNFLAQMREEMDYIIIDGPPAKGRADAEVLVRLVDCSLLVVKQNYAKVPFINDTIDMLNSYGSGVAGCIFNDVYTSGTLISSGYGYGYGYGYGKYGYGYGRYGYGRYYRYGKYGKYGKYGKYGAYQRSFFHKNEETAEVETDKRGVENE
;
A
#
# COMPACT_ATOMS: atom_id res chain seq x y z
N MET A 1 -27.37 -14.01 1.69
CA MET A 1 -27.40 -12.53 1.81
C MET A 1 -26.51 -12.01 2.93
N GLU A 2 -26.64 -12.44 4.20
CA GLU A 2 -25.82 -11.94 5.31
C GLU A 2 -24.33 -12.31 5.18
N ASN A 3 -24.00 -13.55 4.81
CA ASN A 3 -22.63 -14.00 4.55
C ASN A 3 -21.96 -13.32 3.34
N GLU A 4 -22.72 -12.95 2.32
CA GLU A 4 -22.20 -12.24 1.14
C GLU A 4 -21.90 -10.77 1.45
N SER A 5 -22.76 -10.13 2.24
CA SER A 5 -22.54 -8.75 2.73
C SER A 5 -21.29 -8.66 3.62
N GLN A 6 -21.10 -9.63 4.53
CA GLN A 6 -19.91 -9.69 5.37
C GLN A 6 -18.63 -9.91 4.53
N LYS A 7 -18.67 -10.78 3.53
CA LYS A 7 -17.54 -11.02 2.64
C LYS A 7 -17.16 -9.76 1.86
N LYS A 8 -18.13 -9.03 1.32
CA LYS A 8 -17.91 -7.74 0.63
C LYS A 8 -17.25 -6.71 1.54
N GLN A 9 -17.73 -6.58 2.79
CA GLN A 9 -17.12 -5.66 3.76
C GLN A 9 -15.67 -6.02 4.08
N ILE A 10 -15.38 -7.30 4.24
CA ILE A 10 -14.01 -7.79 4.49
C ILE A 10 -13.11 -7.47 3.30
N GLU A 11 -13.51 -7.76 2.07
CA GLU A 11 -12.73 -7.47 0.87
C GLU A 11 -12.51 -5.97 0.68
N TYR A 12 -13.51 -5.14 1.00
CA TYR A 12 -13.39 -3.68 0.97
C TYR A 12 -12.36 -3.18 1.99
N ILE A 13 -12.41 -3.68 3.25
CA ILE A 13 -11.44 -3.36 4.30
C ILE A 13 -10.03 -3.78 3.86
N PHE A 14 -9.86 -4.97 3.27
CA PHE A 14 -8.57 -5.40 2.74
C PHE A 14 -8.04 -4.47 1.64
N SER A 15 -8.90 -3.95 0.78
CA SER A 15 -8.50 -2.97 -0.23
C SER A 15 -7.97 -1.68 0.39
N VAL A 16 -8.63 -1.18 1.46
CA VAL A 16 -8.18 0.02 2.20
C VAL A 16 -6.84 -0.24 2.91
N ILE A 17 -6.71 -1.37 3.60
CA ILE A 17 -5.46 -1.76 4.28
C ILE A 17 -4.30 -1.83 3.28
N ARG A 18 -4.53 -2.42 2.11
CA ARG A 18 -3.53 -2.51 1.05
C ARG A 18 -3.08 -1.13 0.55
N ASP A 19 -4.01 -0.18 0.41
CA ASP A 19 -3.67 1.18 -0.01
C ASP A 19 -2.80 1.88 1.03
N VAL A 20 -3.14 1.74 2.32
CA VAL A 20 -2.33 2.27 3.42
C VAL A 20 -0.93 1.62 3.44
N LEU A 21 -0.86 0.30 3.29
CA LEU A 21 0.42 -0.42 3.24
C LEU A 21 1.27 -0.04 2.01
N LYS A 22 0.66 0.32 0.90
CA LYS A 22 1.39 0.76 -0.30
C LYS A 22 2.13 2.08 -0.08
N GLU A 23 1.58 2.96 0.75
CA GLU A 23 2.12 4.28 1.07
C GLU A 23 2.90 4.30 2.41
N TRP A 24 3.33 3.13 2.92
CA TRP A 24 3.99 3.02 4.22
C TRP A 24 5.22 3.93 4.39
N TRP A 25 5.96 4.19 3.29
CA TRP A 25 7.09 5.11 3.30
C TRP A 25 6.68 6.55 3.63
N VAL A 26 5.55 7.00 3.09
CA VAL A 26 5.01 8.35 3.33
C VAL A 26 4.64 8.48 4.81
N ILE A 27 3.98 7.44 5.36
CA ILE A 27 3.61 7.40 6.80
C ILE A 27 4.86 7.54 7.66
N LEU A 28 5.91 6.74 7.39
CA LEU A 28 7.16 6.78 8.14
C LEU A 28 7.86 8.12 8.04
N CYS A 29 8.01 8.67 6.84
CA CYS A 29 8.68 9.96 6.64
C CYS A 29 7.97 11.08 7.40
N ILE A 30 6.64 11.14 7.36
CA ILE A 30 5.87 12.17 8.06
C ILE A 30 5.95 11.96 9.57
N ALA A 31 5.80 10.73 10.07
CA ALA A 31 5.88 10.43 11.50
C ALA A 31 7.26 10.81 12.08
N ILE A 32 8.35 10.51 11.38
CA ILE A 32 9.70 10.89 11.77
C ILE A 32 9.86 12.41 11.75
N SER A 33 9.38 13.10 10.72
CA SER A 33 9.48 14.56 10.61
C SER A 33 8.75 15.27 11.74
N VAL A 34 7.52 14.84 12.05
CA VAL A 34 6.72 15.40 13.16
C VAL A 34 7.40 15.13 14.50
N SER A 35 7.97 13.94 14.71
CA SER A 35 8.72 13.59 15.91
C SER A 35 9.90 14.54 16.16
N PHE A 36 10.69 14.81 15.12
CA PHE A 36 11.80 15.77 15.21
C PHE A 36 11.34 17.20 15.46
N LEU A 37 10.29 17.66 14.77
CA LEU A 37 9.74 19.01 14.99
C LEU A 37 9.21 19.15 16.42
N SER A 38 8.54 18.13 16.94
CA SER A 38 8.05 18.13 18.32
C SER A 38 9.18 18.17 19.34
N TYR A 39 10.29 17.46 19.09
CA TYR A 39 11.50 17.53 19.92
C TYR A 39 12.06 18.94 19.95
N ILE A 40 12.26 19.57 18.79
CA ILE A 40 12.81 20.93 18.68
C ILE A 40 11.87 21.91 19.40
N GLY A 41 10.56 21.82 19.15
CA GLY A 41 9.58 22.69 19.81
C GLY A 41 9.58 22.53 21.33
N ALA A 42 9.60 21.30 21.82
CA ALA A 42 9.66 21.01 23.25
C ALA A 42 10.99 21.48 23.88
N TYR A 43 12.11 21.32 23.17
CA TYR A 43 13.42 21.77 23.62
C TYR A 43 13.49 23.33 23.74
N LEU A 44 12.94 24.04 22.76
CA LEU A 44 12.90 25.50 22.78
C LEU A 44 11.98 26.09 23.88
N LEU A 45 10.96 25.34 24.29
CA LEU A 45 10.01 25.70 25.33
C LEU A 45 10.44 25.19 26.72
N TYR A 46 11.49 24.36 26.77
CA TYR A 46 11.95 23.80 28.02
C TYR A 46 12.67 24.83 28.86
N GLN A 47 12.16 25.03 30.07
CA GLN A 47 12.80 25.88 31.11
C GLN A 47 13.21 24.96 32.28
N PRO A 48 14.51 24.79 32.53
CA PRO A 48 14.96 24.01 33.68
C PRO A 48 14.62 24.74 34.97
N THR A 49 14.15 24.02 35.99
CA THR A 49 13.94 24.53 37.33
C THR A 49 14.87 23.85 38.31
N TYR A 50 15.37 24.64 39.26
CA TYR A 50 16.34 24.19 40.28
C TYR A 50 15.74 24.37 41.65
N THR A 51 15.89 23.39 42.54
CA THR A 51 15.37 23.46 43.88
C THR A 51 16.52 23.37 44.90
N SER A 52 16.66 24.41 45.69
CA SER A 52 17.49 24.41 46.90
C SER A 52 16.64 24.03 48.10
N SER A 53 17.13 23.21 48.98
CA SER A 53 16.42 22.70 50.16
C SER A 53 17.27 22.81 51.42
N THR A 54 16.59 23.01 52.53
CA THR A 54 17.16 22.93 53.88
C THR A 54 16.18 22.25 54.82
N THR A 55 16.66 21.60 55.86
CA THR A 55 15.84 20.87 56.83
C THR A 55 16.07 21.44 58.22
N PHE A 56 14.99 21.70 58.96
CA PHE A 56 15.00 22.17 60.34
C PHE A 56 14.45 21.14 61.29
N VAL A 57 14.99 21.14 62.53
CA VAL A 57 14.36 20.49 63.67
C VAL A 57 13.49 21.52 64.39
N VAL A 58 12.21 21.23 64.50
CA VAL A 58 11.26 22.07 65.22
C VAL A 58 11.15 21.56 66.68
N SER A 59 11.51 22.43 67.66
CA SER A 59 11.39 22.14 69.07
C SER A 59 10.70 23.29 69.84
N ALA A 60 9.85 22.93 70.80
CA ALA A 60 9.18 23.91 71.65
C ALA A 60 10.06 24.23 72.88
N LYS A 61 10.25 25.52 73.19
CA LYS A 61 11.11 26.08 74.24
C LYS A 61 10.70 25.64 75.67
N THR A 62 9.49 25.07 75.86
CA THR A 62 8.90 24.82 77.19
C THR A 62 8.60 23.36 77.50
N SER A 63 8.91 22.43 76.65
CA SER A 63 8.65 21.01 76.94
C SER A 63 9.90 20.30 77.47
N SER A 64 9.93 20.03 78.77
CA SER A 64 10.87 19.11 79.42
C SER A 64 10.61 17.63 79.07
N MET A 65 9.73 17.35 78.14
CA MET A 65 9.41 16.01 77.61
C MET A 65 9.94 15.91 76.18
N GLY A 66 10.76 14.88 75.98
CA GLY A 66 11.53 14.66 74.77
C GLY A 66 10.74 14.79 73.44
N ALA A 67 11.44 14.74 72.34
CA ALA A 67 11.11 15.04 70.93
C ALA A 67 9.82 14.40 70.34
N TYR A 68 8.97 13.73 71.08
CA TYR A 68 7.77 13.01 70.60
C TYR A 68 6.44 13.55 71.17
N GLY A 69 6.42 14.74 71.79
CA GLY A 69 5.18 15.36 72.27
C GLY A 69 4.38 16.01 71.18
N ASN A 70 3.26 15.40 70.79
CA ASN A 70 2.16 15.89 69.96
C ASN A 70 2.46 16.27 68.48
N LEU A 71 2.38 15.26 67.63
CA LEU A 71 2.40 15.38 66.15
C LEU A 71 1.41 16.44 65.62
N SER A 72 0.27 16.63 66.33
CA SER A 72 -0.73 17.69 65.99
C SER A 72 -0.28 19.13 66.26
N GLU A 73 0.63 19.34 67.25
CA GLU A 73 1.22 20.66 67.50
C GLU A 73 2.30 21.00 66.46
N VAL A 74 3.11 19.98 66.07
CA VAL A 74 4.09 20.13 64.99
C VAL A 74 3.39 20.52 63.68
N GLN A 75 2.25 19.89 63.37
CA GLN A 75 1.49 20.19 62.16
C GLN A 75 0.93 21.62 62.15
N LYS A 76 0.38 22.10 63.25
CA LYS A 76 -0.08 23.49 63.38
C LYS A 76 1.08 24.50 63.29
N LEU A 77 2.23 24.14 63.86
CA LEU A 77 3.44 24.96 63.74
C LEU A 77 3.94 25.04 62.30
N THR A 78 3.85 23.93 61.58
CA THR A 78 4.18 23.89 60.14
C THR A 78 3.29 24.80 59.32
N ASP A 79 1.98 24.74 59.53
CA ASP A 79 1.02 25.59 58.81
C ASP A 79 1.27 27.07 59.09
N THR A 80 1.62 27.39 60.37
CA THR A 80 1.98 28.75 60.75
C THR A 80 3.30 29.19 60.10
N PHE A 81 4.30 28.32 60.10
CA PHE A 81 5.59 28.59 59.48
C PHE A 81 5.48 28.73 57.96
N GLN A 82 4.68 27.89 57.34
CA GLN A 82 4.36 28.02 55.92
C GLN A 82 3.75 29.38 55.59
N THR A 83 2.82 29.84 56.42
CA THR A 83 2.20 31.16 56.27
C THR A 83 3.21 32.29 56.37
N VAL A 84 4.19 32.20 57.28
CA VAL A 84 5.25 33.21 57.44
C VAL A 84 6.21 33.18 56.24
N MET A 85 6.68 32.00 55.86
CA MET A 85 7.63 31.82 54.75
C MET A 85 7.04 32.19 53.39
N ASP A 86 5.74 31.98 53.19
CA ASP A 86 5.04 32.33 51.95
C ASP A 86 4.51 33.78 51.96
N SER A 87 4.73 34.51 53.06
CA SER A 87 4.23 35.87 53.21
C SER A 87 4.88 36.83 52.21
N GLN A 88 4.06 37.72 51.63
CA GLN A 88 4.55 38.75 50.71
C GLN A 88 5.54 39.73 51.38
N VAL A 89 5.43 39.89 52.69
CA VAL A 89 6.34 40.77 53.50
C VAL A 89 7.74 40.17 53.49
N LEU A 90 7.88 38.86 53.78
CA LEU A 90 9.16 38.17 53.79
C LEU A 90 9.77 38.11 52.39
N LYS A 91 8.97 37.73 51.40
CA LYS A 91 9.40 37.69 49.98
C LYS A 91 9.93 39.06 49.50
N LYS A 92 9.21 40.15 49.83
CA LYS A 92 9.63 41.49 49.47
C LYS A 92 10.94 41.86 50.15
N LYS A 93 11.08 41.56 51.45
CA LYS A 93 12.28 41.85 52.22
C LYS A 93 13.50 41.11 51.71
N VAL A 94 13.32 39.83 51.32
CA VAL A 94 14.38 39.03 50.70
C VAL A 94 14.77 39.57 49.34
N ALA A 95 13.80 39.96 48.51
CA ALA A 95 14.09 40.56 47.21
C ALA A 95 14.86 41.88 47.36
N GLU A 96 14.45 42.71 48.29
CA GLU A 96 15.16 43.96 48.60
C GLU A 96 16.60 43.76 49.14
N SER A 97 16.82 42.75 49.98
CA SER A 97 18.16 42.41 50.51
C SER A 97 19.12 41.85 49.46
N LEU A 98 18.56 41.16 48.39
CA LEU A 98 19.32 40.61 47.28
C LEU A 98 19.39 41.55 46.06
N GLU A 99 18.91 42.81 46.22
CA GLU A 99 18.84 43.82 45.12
C GLU A 99 18.06 43.33 43.88
N MET A 100 17.02 42.48 44.09
CA MET A 100 16.16 41.95 43.04
C MET A 100 14.88 42.77 42.91
N GLU A 101 14.34 42.91 41.70
CA GLU A 101 13.06 43.61 41.47
C GLU A 101 11.87 42.90 42.13
N ALA A 102 11.92 41.56 42.16
CA ALA A 102 10.90 40.74 42.78
C ALA A 102 11.48 39.38 43.23
N PHE A 103 10.76 38.68 44.13
CA PHE A 103 11.10 37.33 44.55
C PHE A 103 10.79 36.35 43.43
N ASP A 104 11.80 35.93 42.67
CA ASP A 104 11.68 35.06 41.50
C ASP A 104 11.86 33.59 41.91
N GLY A 105 10.91 33.06 42.66
CA GLY A 105 10.92 31.66 43.11
C GLY A 105 9.62 31.21 43.77
N THR A 106 9.46 29.90 43.87
CA THR A 106 8.35 29.27 44.59
C THR A 106 8.87 28.65 45.88
N VAL A 107 8.25 29.00 47.01
CA VAL A 107 8.57 28.43 48.31
C VAL A 107 7.67 27.25 48.58
N GLY A 108 8.26 26.10 48.84
CA GLY A 108 7.56 24.88 49.26
C GLY A 108 7.98 24.50 50.70
N ILE A 109 7.05 24.03 51.49
CA ILE A 109 7.32 23.58 52.85
C ILE A 109 6.65 22.23 53.06
N SER A 110 7.40 21.26 53.56
CA SER A 110 6.90 19.94 53.85
C SER A 110 7.43 19.40 55.17
N VAL A 111 6.60 18.65 55.88
CA VAL A 111 7.01 17.90 57.08
C VAL A 111 7.42 16.51 56.69
N VAL A 112 8.54 16.02 57.21
CA VAL A 112 8.91 14.62 57.06
C VAL A 112 7.97 13.79 57.95
N PRO A 113 7.18 12.86 57.36
CA PRO A 113 6.19 12.08 58.13
C PRO A 113 6.77 11.45 59.38
N GLU A 114 6.00 11.47 60.49
CA GLU A 114 6.36 10.86 61.76
C GLU A 114 7.61 11.46 62.46
N THR A 115 8.03 12.64 62.02
CA THR A 115 9.18 13.36 62.59
C THR A 115 8.83 14.81 62.94
N ASN A 116 9.74 15.50 63.67
CA ASN A 116 9.69 16.92 63.91
C ASN A 116 10.60 17.69 62.91
N LEU A 117 10.91 17.09 61.77
CA LEU A 117 11.73 17.68 60.71
C LEU A 117 10.85 18.44 59.72
N LEU A 118 11.23 19.68 59.42
CA LEU A 118 10.59 20.55 58.45
C LEU A 118 11.56 20.85 57.33
N THR A 119 11.19 20.49 56.12
CA THR A 119 11.98 20.79 54.93
C THR A 119 11.40 22.01 54.23
N VAL A 120 12.23 23.02 54.01
CA VAL A 120 11.94 24.23 53.23
C VAL A 120 12.65 24.11 51.90
N THR A 121 11.92 24.32 50.81
CA THR A 121 12.44 24.29 49.46
C THR A 121 12.15 25.59 48.73
N VAL A 122 13.11 26.05 47.93
CA VAL A 122 12.92 27.18 47.02
C VAL A 122 13.27 26.72 45.61
N THR A 123 12.32 26.88 44.71
CA THR A 123 12.48 26.55 43.30
C THR A 123 12.52 27.81 42.45
N SER A 124 13.54 27.91 41.59
CA SER A 124 13.72 29.03 40.65
C SER A 124 14.31 28.51 39.33
N ASP A 125 14.35 29.34 38.32
CA ASP A 125 14.89 29.03 36.99
C ASP A 125 16.42 28.97 36.93
N SER A 126 17.09 29.49 37.99
CA SER A 126 18.54 29.46 38.15
C SER A 126 18.95 28.78 39.46
N PRO A 127 20.00 27.93 39.44
CA PRO A 127 20.52 27.30 40.64
C PRO A 127 21.04 28.31 41.64
N GLU A 128 21.64 29.40 41.16
CA GLU A 128 22.22 30.46 41.96
C GLU A 128 21.13 31.26 42.65
N ILE A 129 20.07 31.64 41.92
CA ILE A 129 18.91 32.35 42.45
C ILE A 129 18.18 31.48 43.49
N ALA A 130 17.91 30.20 43.21
CA ALA A 130 17.26 29.30 44.16
C ALA A 130 18.02 29.19 45.48
N PHE A 131 19.34 29.11 45.43
CA PHE A 131 20.20 29.07 46.63
C PHE A 131 20.25 30.40 47.37
N GLN A 132 20.38 31.54 46.67
CA GLN A 132 20.38 32.86 47.27
C GLN A 132 19.04 33.20 47.91
N LEU A 133 17.92 32.89 47.24
CA LEU A 133 16.59 33.10 47.80
C LEU A 133 16.33 32.25 49.05
N LEU A 134 16.79 30.98 49.08
CA LEU A 134 16.67 30.15 50.27
C LEU A 134 17.47 30.73 51.43
N ASN A 135 18.72 31.12 51.21
CA ASN A 135 19.54 31.77 52.26
C ASN A 135 18.91 33.09 52.72
N GLY A 136 18.43 33.93 51.81
CA GLY A 136 17.74 35.17 52.16
C GLY A 136 16.48 34.94 53.01
N LEU A 137 15.72 33.87 52.72
CA LEU A 137 14.60 33.48 53.58
C LEU A 137 15.06 33.07 54.99
N LEU A 138 16.19 32.34 55.09
CA LEU A 138 16.77 31.92 56.35
C LEU A 138 17.30 33.08 57.18
N ASP A 139 17.83 34.11 56.55
CA ASP A 139 18.38 35.28 57.24
C ASP A 139 17.27 36.20 57.81
N HIS A 140 16.12 36.24 57.11
CA HIS A 140 15.08 37.23 57.44
C HIS A 140 13.80 36.62 58.06
N TYR A 141 13.61 35.27 58.10
CA TYR A 141 12.36 34.69 58.62
C TYR A 141 12.11 34.96 60.09
N GLN A 142 13.18 35.02 60.90
CA GLN A 142 13.06 35.28 62.34
C GLN A 142 12.50 36.68 62.61
N GLU A 143 13.00 37.69 61.89
CA GLU A 143 12.59 39.11 62.07
C GLU A 143 11.12 39.31 61.66
N VAL A 144 10.67 38.68 60.60
CA VAL A 144 9.26 38.75 60.13
C VAL A 144 8.34 37.89 60.99
N GLY A 145 8.85 36.76 61.49
CA GLY A 145 8.08 35.73 62.21
C GLY A 145 8.07 35.91 63.74
N GLU A 146 8.84 36.89 64.33
CA GLU A 146 9.05 37.01 65.77
C GLU A 146 7.73 37.12 66.58
N ASN A 147 6.75 37.82 66.06
CA ASN A 147 5.43 37.99 66.69
C ASN A 147 4.49 36.78 66.49
N VAL A 148 4.76 35.86 65.51
CA VAL A 148 3.90 34.76 65.12
C VAL A 148 4.44 33.39 65.62
N LEU A 149 5.77 33.23 65.56
CA LEU A 149 6.46 31.99 65.92
C LEU A 149 6.78 31.88 67.43
N GLY A 150 6.77 32.99 68.18
CA GLY A 150 6.78 33.07 69.63
C GLY A 150 7.86 32.20 70.33
N ASN A 151 7.45 31.07 70.88
CA ASN A 151 8.27 30.18 71.70
C ASN A 151 8.85 28.94 70.97
N VAL A 152 9.01 28.98 69.64
CA VAL A 152 9.54 27.90 68.80
C VAL A 152 11.04 28.10 68.62
N VAL A 153 11.83 27.06 68.82
CA VAL A 153 13.25 27.01 68.47
C VAL A 153 13.39 26.14 67.23
N MET A 154 13.94 26.73 66.20
CA MET A 154 14.28 26.01 64.96
C MET A 154 15.80 25.95 64.85
N GLU A 155 16.30 24.73 64.80
CA GLU A 155 17.72 24.47 64.57
C GLU A 155 17.88 23.91 63.15
N VAL A 156 18.83 24.46 62.40
CA VAL A 156 19.18 23.94 61.09
C VAL A 156 19.77 22.54 61.27
N PHE A 157 19.07 21.53 60.76
CA PHE A 157 19.53 20.16 60.77
C PHE A 157 20.42 19.84 59.57
N GLU A 158 20.06 20.43 58.42
CA GLU A 158 20.80 20.25 57.17
C GLU A 158 20.94 21.63 56.51
N GLU A 159 22.18 22.00 56.22
CA GLU A 159 22.47 23.30 55.58
C GLU A 159 21.86 23.37 54.14
N PRO A 160 21.55 24.59 53.64
CA PRO A 160 21.06 24.78 52.28
C PRO A 160 21.96 24.13 51.26
N ASN A 161 21.40 23.30 50.41
CA ASN A 161 22.13 22.65 49.33
C ASN A 161 22.14 23.54 48.08
N TYR A 162 23.30 23.58 47.40
CA TYR A 162 23.39 24.23 46.08
C TYR A 162 22.91 23.23 45.00
N PRO A 163 21.81 23.56 44.25
CA PRO A 163 21.25 22.62 43.30
C PRO A 163 22.10 22.57 42.01
N SER A 164 22.94 21.57 41.86
CA SER A 164 23.78 21.40 40.68
C SER A 164 23.07 20.70 39.50
N VAL A 165 21.89 20.11 39.71
CA VAL A 165 21.11 19.38 38.71
C VAL A 165 19.69 19.95 38.71
N PRO A 166 19.09 20.20 37.53
CA PRO A 166 17.71 20.65 37.45
C PRO A 166 16.72 19.60 37.94
N ASN A 167 15.66 20.02 38.61
CA ASN A 167 14.57 19.15 39.04
C ASN A 167 13.81 18.53 37.88
N THR A 168 13.61 19.33 36.82
CA THR A 168 12.94 18.91 35.61
C THR A 168 14.00 18.50 34.60
N VAL A 169 14.09 17.21 34.33
CA VAL A 169 14.97 16.71 33.26
C VAL A 169 14.19 16.67 31.95
N PHE A 170 14.73 17.30 30.92
CA PHE A 170 14.13 17.22 29.59
C PHE A 170 14.25 15.81 29.05
N ASP A 171 13.13 15.07 29.03
CA ASP A 171 13.08 13.77 28.39
C ASP A 171 12.65 13.89 26.91
N GLY A 172 13.62 14.27 26.10
CA GLY A 172 13.41 14.39 24.65
C GLY A 172 13.03 13.07 23.97
N LYS A 173 13.41 11.91 24.54
CA LYS A 173 13.06 10.60 23.97
C LYS A 173 11.58 10.31 24.15
N ASP A 174 11.04 10.61 25.32
CA ASP A 174 9.61 10.43 25.61
C ASP A 174 8.75 11.31 24.69
N VAL A 175 9.14 12.59 24.53
CA VAL A 175 8.46 13.51 23.59
C VAL A 175 8.50 12.99 22.16
N MET A 176 9.67 12.54 21.68
CA MET A 176 9.82 12.00 20.33
C MET A 176 8.96 10.75 20.11
N GLN A 177 8.96 9.81 21.07
CA GLN A 177 8.20 8.56 20.95
C GLN A 177 6.69 8.82 20.93
N LYS A 178 6.17 9.67 21.81
CA LYS A 178 4.75 10.03 21.86
C LYS A 178 4.33 10.75 20.58
N ALA A 179 5.10 11.72 20.13
CA ALA A 179 4.82 12.45 18.88
C ALA A 179 4.85 11.53 17.65
N PHE A 180 5.81 10.61 17.59
CA PHE A 180 5.88 9.61 16.54
C PHE A 180 4.63 8.71 16.48
N LEU A 181 4.22 8.15 17.63
CA LEU A 181 3.04 7.27 17.69
C LEU A 181 1.75 7.99 17.29
N VAL A 182 1.57 9.22 17.77
CA VAL A 182 0.39 10.04 17.44
C VAL A 182 0.38 10.38 15.95
N ALA A 183 1.50 10.84 15.39
CA ALA A 183 1.61 11.17 13.98
C ALA A 183 1.43 9.95 13.08
N PHE A 184 2.00 8.80 13.46
CA PHE A 184 1.83 7.54 12.74
C PHE A 184 0.37 7.11 12.70
N ALA A 185 -0.31 7.10 13.85
CA ALA A 185 -1.72 6.73 13.94
C ALA A 185 -2.61 7.70 13.13
N ALA A 186 -2.36 9.01 13.26
CA ALA A 186 -3.11 10.02 12.51
C ALA A 186 -2.95 9.85 10.98
N MET A 187 -1.73 9.55 10.49
CA MET A 187 -1.47 9.32 9.08
C MET A 187 -2.15 8.05 8.56
N VAL A 188 -2.12 6.96 9.34
CA VAL A 188 -2.84 5.73 8.98
C VAL A 188 -4.34 5.99 8.82
N VAL A 189 -4.94 6.70 9.78
CA VAL A 189 -6.37 7.06 9.71
C VAL A 189 -6.65 7.98 8.51
N LEU A 190 -5.82 8.99 8.28
CA LEU A 190 -5.98 9.92 7.15
C LEU A 190 -5.94 9.17 5.80
N LEU A 191 -4.94 8.31 5.60
CA LEU A 191 -4.83 7.52 4.37
C LEU A 191 -5.98 6.52 4.21
N ALA A 192 -6.46 5.93 5.31
CA ALA A 192 -7.62 5.04 5.27
C ALA A 192 -8.89 5.79 4.83
N VAL A 193 -9.11 7.00 5.36
CA VAL A 193 -10.24 7.87 4.95
C VAL A 193 -10.10 8.29 3.49
N LEU A 194 -8.91 8.71 3.05
CA LEU A 194 -8.68 9.06 1.65
C LEU A 194 -8.88 7.88 0.70
N SER A 195 -8.45 6.67 1.08
CA SER A 195 -8.72 5.46 0.32
C SER A 195 -10.22 5.11 0.30
N TYR A 196 -10.92 5.33 1.41
CA TYR A 196 -12.37 5.11 1.49
C TYR A 196 -13.15 6.06 0.57
N LEU A 197 -12.79 7.33 0.55
CA LEU A 197 -13.42 8.38 -0.27
C LEU A 197 -13.06 8.28 -1.76
N LYS A 198 -12.07 7.45 -2.12
CA LYS A 198 -11.67 7.29 -3.51
C LYS A 198 -12.74 6.55 -4.29
N ASP A 199 -13.41 7.24 -5.21
CA ASP A 199 -14.39 6.65 -6.11
C ASP A 199 -13.70 5.86 -7.23
N SER A 200 -13.39 4.60 -6.94
CA SER A 200 -12.74 3.65 -7.86
C SER A 200 -13.34 2.27 -7.69
N VAL A 201 -13.23 1.43 -8.70
CA VAL A 201 -13.72 0.05 -8.65
C VAL A 201 -12.76 -0.80 -7.81
N LYS A 202 -13.24 -1.29 -6.67
CA LYS A 202 -12.47 -2.10 -5.72
C LYS A 202 -12.85 -3.56 -5.72
N LEU A 203 -14.11 -3.86 -6.01
CA LEU A 203 -14.69 -5.19 -6.01
C LEU A 203 -15.20 -5.59 -7.40
N GLU A 204 -15.24 -6.89 -7.66
CA GLU A 204 -15.74 -7.43 -8.94
C GLU A 204 -17.20 -7.02 -9.21
N GLU A 205 -18.05 -7.06 -8.20
CA GLU A 205 -19.47 -6.71 -8.32
C GLU A 205 -19.68 -5.23 -8.64
N GLU A 206 -18.78 -4.36 -8.17
CA GLU A 206 -18.83 -2.93 -8.47
C GLU A 206 -18.63 -2.62 -9.97
N VAL A 207 -18.04 -3.54 -10.74
CA VAL A 207 -17.90 -3.38 -12.19
C VAL A 207 -19.28 -3.30 -12.84
N THR A 208 -20.20 -4.18 -12.47
CA THR A 208 -21.56 -4.20 -13.02
C THR A 208 -22.50 -3.20 -12.36
N GLU A 209 -22.19 -2.76 -11.12
CA GLU A 209 -23.00 -1.80 -10.38
C GLU A 209 -22.67 -0.34 -10.72
N LYS A 210 -21.39 -0.03 -11.00
CA LYS A 210 -20.88 1.35 -11.18
C LYS A 210 -20.46 1.68 -12.60
N LEU A 211 -20.25 0.67 -13.45
CA LEU A 211 -19.78 0.87 -14.82
C LEU A 211 -20.90 0.55 -15.82
N ASP A 212 -21.04 1.37 -16.84
CA ASP A 212 -22.04 1.23 -17.88
C ASP A 212 -21.65 0.14 -18.90
N THR A 213 -21.15 -1.00 -18.42
CA THR A 213 -20.70 -2.13 -19.24
C THR A 213 -20.78 -3.46 -18.49
N THR A 214 -20.68 -4.54 -19.23
CA THR A 214 -20.69 -5.90 -18.65
C THR A 214 -19.29 -6.36 -18.26
N LEU A 215 -19.18 -7.20 -17.22
CA LEU A 215 -17.93 -7.85 -16.85
C LEU A 215 -17.57 -8.94 -17.87
N PHE A 216 -16.46 -8.74 -18.57
CA PHE A 216 -15.96 -9.70 -19.55
C PHE A 216 -15.10 -10.79 -18.92
N GLY A 217 -14.25 -10.44 -17.98
CA GLY A 217 -13.39 -11.36 -17.22
C GLY A 217 -12.68 -10.67 -16.08
N VAL A 218 -12.18 -11.48 -15.13
CA VAL A 218 -11.42 -11.02 -13.96
C VAL A 218 -10.06 -11.67 -13.95
N LEU A 219 -9.01 -10.87 -14.02
CA LEU A 219 -7.62 -11.32 -13.92
C LEU A 219 -7.07 -11.04 -12.53
N GLU A 220 -6.77 -12.10 -11.79
CA GLU A 220 -6.15 -11.99 -10.48
C GLU A 220 -4.73 -11.41 -10.58
N HIS A 221 -4.28 -10.83 -9.46
CA HIS A 221 -2.93 -10.29 -9.36
C HIS A 221 -1.85 -11.36 -9.59
N GLU A 222 -1.03 -11.15 -10.59
CA GLU A 222 0.19 -11.92 -10.83
C GLU A 222 1.42 -11.15 -10.40
N SER A 223 2.20 -11.73 -9.48
CA SER A 223 3.44 -11.10 -9.05
C SER A 223 4.41 -10.93 -10.23
N SER A 224 4.92 -9.71 -10.41
CA SER A 224 5.95 -9.43 -11.42
C SER A 224 7.32 -10.04 -11.10
N TYR A 225 7.49 -10.64 -9.93
CA TYR A 225 8.75 -11.25 -9.49
C TYR A 225 8.55 -12.70 -9.10
N ARG A 226 9.46 -13.57 -9.52
CA ARG A 226 9.39 -15.00 -9.22
C ARG A 226 9.61 -15.32 -7.73
N ASN A 227 10.47 -14.55 -7.07
CA ASN A 227 10.82 -14.71 -5.65
C ASN A 227 11.46 -13.44 -5.08
N ALA A 228 11.67 -13.37 -3.76
CA ALA A 228 12.30 -12.23 -3.09
C ALA A 228 13.69 -11.87 -3.63
N LYS A 229 14.48 -12.87 -4.07
CA LYS A 229 15.81 -12.65 -4.67
C LYS A 229 15.71 -11.95 -6.03
N ALA A 230 14.71 -12.32 -6.85
CA ALA A 230 14.40 -11.66 -8.11
C ALA A 230 13.90 -10.22 -7.90
N PHE A 231 13.14 -9.98 -6.83
CA PHE A 231 12.70 -8.64 -6.42
C PHE A 231 13.90 -7.74 -6.10
N ILE A 232 14.84 -8.22 -5.26
CA ILE A 232 16.07 -7.48 -4.90
C ILE A 232 16.92 -7.19 -6.14
N LYS A 233 17.03 -8.15 -7.06
CA LYS A 233 17.77 -8.01 -8.32
C LYS A 233 17.00 -7.26 -9.40
N ARG A 234 15.75 -6.82 -9.15
CA ARG A 234 14.84 -6.18 -10.10
C ARG A 234 14.59 -6.98 -11.38
N GLN A 235 14.71 -8.30 -11.31
CA GLN A 235 14.46 -9.21 -12.43
C GLN A 235 12.96 -9.52 -12.51
N LYS A 236 12.24 -8.75 -13.32
CA LYS A 236 10.81 -8.97 -13.56
C LYS A 236 10.59 -10.17 -14.48
N LYS A 237 9.60 -11.00 -14.16
CA LYS A 237 9.09 -12.01 -15.09
C LYS A 237 8.08 -11.39 -16.07
N LYS A 238 7.99 -11.92 -17.24
CA LYS A 238 6.92 -11.58 -18.19
C LYS A 238 5.64 -12.29 -17.75
N ILE A 239 4.51 -11.58 -17.76
CA ILE A 239 3.20 -12.16 -17.41
C ILE A 239 2.56 -12.66 -18.71
N LEU A 240 3.09 -13.72 -19.26
CA LEU A 240 2.59 -14.39 -20.45
C LEU A 240 2.12 -15.81 -20.10
N MET A 241 1.00 -16.24 -20.66
CA MET A 241 0.43 -17.57 -20.41
C MET A 241 1.34 -18.73 -20.81
N THR A 242 2.34 -18.45 -21.63
CA THR A 242 3.38 -19.40 -22.06
C THR A 242 4.52 -19.52 -21.05
N GLU A 243 4.62 -18.60 -20.10
CA GLU A 243 5.68 -18.61 -19.10
C GLU A 243 5.39 -19.58 -17.95
N PRO A 244 6.30 -20.51 -17.63
CA PRO A 244 6.09 -21.50 -16.56
C PRO A 244 5.92 -20.89 -15.16
N ALA A 245 6.29 -19.62 -14.99
CA ALA A 245 6.22 -18.91 -13.71
C ALA A 245 4.87 -18.24 -13.47
N VAL A 246 3.95 -18.27 -14.44
CA VAL A 246 2.60 -17.70 -14.31
C VAL A 246 1.66 -18.74 -13.70
N SER A 247 0.71 -18.26 -12.88
CA SER A 247 -0.21 -19.14 -12.16
C SER A 247 -1.17 -19.88 -13.12
N PHE A 248 -1.57 -21.09 -12.72
CA PHE A 248 -2.58 -21.86 -13.45
C PHE A 248 -3.92 -21.12 -13.53
N SER A 249 -4.32 -20.43 -12.46
CA SER A 249 -5.54 -19.62 -12.41
C SER A 249 -5.56 -18.54 -13.48
N PHE A 250 -4.44 -17.81 -13.64
CA PHE A 250 -4.30 -16.81 -14.68
C PHE A 250 -4.47 -17.40 -16.09
N VAL A 251 -3.76 -18.50 -16.37
CA VAL A 251 -3.82 -19.17 -17.68
C VAL A 251 -5.24 -19.65 -17.99
N GLU A 252 -5.92 -20.27 -17.03
CA GLU A 252 -7.30 -20.74 -17.21
C GLU A 252 -8.28 -19.57 -17.39
N THR A 253 -8.07 -18.45 -16.71
CA THR A 253 -8.90 -17.26 -16.92
C THR A 253 -8.71 -16.67 -18.32
N VAL A 254 -7.48 -16.60 -18.82
CA VAL A 254 -7.21 -16.18 -20.20
C VAL A 254 -7.91 -17.09 -21.21
N LYS A 255 -7.87 -18.43 -21.01
CA LYS A 255 -8.58 -19.37 -21.88
C LYS A 255 -10.10 -19.20 -21.84
N LYS A 256 -10.69 -18.92 -20.67
CA LYS A 256 -12.12 -18.60 -20.52
C LYS A 256 -12.48 -17.32 -21.27
N MET A 257 -11.69 -16.26 -21.10
CA MET A 257 -11.87 -15.00 -21.84
C MET A 257 -11.76 -15.20 -23.35
N ARG A 258 -10.76 -15.96 -23.83
CA ARG A 258 -10.68 -16.36 -25.25
C ARG A 258 -11.96 -17.00 -25.73
N THR A 259 -12.47 -18.00 -25.01
CA THR A 259 -13.69 -18.73 -25.41
C THR A 259 -14.89 -17.77 -25.50
N LYS A 260 -15.01 -16.87 -24.53
CA LYS A 260 -16.05 -15.84 -24.53
C LYS A 260 -15.88 -14.86 -25.70
N LEU A 261 -14.62 -14.46 -25.98
CA LEU A 261 -14.32 -13.55 -27.09
C LEU A 261 -14.62 -14.17 -28.45
N ILE A 262 -14.21 -15.41 -28.71
CA ILE A 262 -14.52 -16.13 -29.95
C ILE A 262 -16.04 -16.28 -30.13
N TYR A 263 -16.76 -16.60 -29.04
CA TYR A 263 -18.23 -16.72 -29.11
C TYR A 263 -18.87 -15.35 -29.46
N PHE A 264 -18.43 -14.30 -28.77
CA PHE A 264 -18.90 -12.93 -29.04
C PHE A 264 -18.61 -12.52 -30.49
N SER A 265 -17.36 -12.69 -30.93
CA SER A 265 -16.91 -12.33 -32.27
C SER A 265 -17.70 -13.04 -33.37
N ARG A 266 -17.99 -14.34 -33.21
CA ARG A 266 -18.80 -15.08 -34.17
C ARG A 266 -20.26 -14.68 -34.20
N LYS A 267 -20.79 -14.23 -33.06
CA LYS A 267 -22.18 -13.77 -32.94
C LYS A 267 -22.38 -12.38 -33.55
N GLU A 268 -21.45 -11.49 -33.35
CA GLU A 268 -21.53 -10.09 -33.78
C GLU A 268 -20.71 -9.81 -35.08
N ASP A 269 -20.18 -10.85 -35.72
CA ASP A 269 -19.28 -10.77 -36.90
C ASP A 269 -18.07 -9.84 -36.69
N ALA A 270 -17.52 -9.84 -35.47
CA ALA A 270 -16.44 -8.97 -35.07
C ALA A 270 -15.08 -9.64 -35.25
N LYS A 271 -14.25 -9.18 -36.18
CA LYS A 271 -12.88 -9.67 -36.42
C LYS A 271 -11.80 -8.78 -35.82
N VAL A 272 -12.01 -7.45 -35.83
CA VAL A 272 -11.04 -6.44 -35.38
C VAL A 272 -11.43 -5.98 -33.98
N ILE A 273 -10.58 -6.25 -33.00
CA ILE A 273 -10.84 -6.06 -31.57
C ILE A 273 -9.82 -5.09 -31.00
N LEU A 274 -10.27 -3.97 -30.45
CA LEU A 274 -9.42 -3.02 -29.74
C LEU A 274 -9.34 -3.40 -28.26
N VAL A 275 -8.13 -3.56 -27.71
CA VAL A 275 -7.90 -3.67 -26.28
C VAL A 275 -7.31 -2.35 -25.78
N THR A 276 -8.07 -1.61 -25.00
CA THR A 276 -7.67 -0.31 -24.46
C THR A 276 -7.87 -0.22 -22.97
N SER A 277 -7.48 0.90 -22.36
CA SER A 277 -7.66 1.18 -20.92
C SER A 277 -7.90 2.67 -20.71
N VAL A 278 -8.39 3.07 -19.53
CA VAL A 278 -8.57 4.47 -19.19
C VAL A 278 -7.23 5.18 -19.04
N MET A 279 -6.31 4.57 -18.29
CA MET A 279 -5.02 5.15 -17.94
C MET A 279 -3.86 4.23 -18.34
N LYS A 280 -2.63 4.77 -18.30
CA LYS A 280 -1.41 3.95 -18.47
C LYS A 280 -1.26 2.95 -17.32
N LYS A 281 -0.60 1.82 -17.57
CA LYS A 281 -0.27 0.77 -16.56
C LYS A 281 -1.49 0.02 -15.99
N GLU A 282 -2.60 -0.03 -16.71
CA GLU A 282 -3.76 -0.86 -16.34
C GLU A 282 -3.67 -2.31 -16.84
N GLY A 283 -2.66 -2.64 -17.65
CA GLY A 283 -2.39 -4.00 -18.12
C GLY A 283 -2.95 -4.33 -19.51
N LYS A 284 -3.37 -3.33 -20.31
CA LYS A 284 -3.93 -3.52 -21.65
C LYS A 284 -3.03 -4.40 -22.56
N SER A 285 -1.73 -4.11 -22.65
CA SER A 285 -0.78 -4.86 -23.47
C SER A 285 -0.61 -6.30 -22.99
N THR A 286 -0.63 -6.52 -21.66
CA THR A 286 -0.62 -7.87 -21.07
C THR A 286 -1.86 -8.65 -21.47
N VAL A 287 -3.04 -8.01 -21.42
CA VAL A 287 -4.30 -8.63 -21.81
C VAL A 287 -4.33 -8.92 -23.31
N ALA A 288 -3.99 -7.96 -24.15
CA ALA A 288 -3.97 -8.10 -25.61
C ALA A 288 -3.04 -9.23 -26.06
N ALA A 289 -1.80 -9.26 -25.56
CA ALA A 289 -0.83 -10.30 -25.89
C ALA A 289 -1.27 -11.69 -25.43
N ASN A 290 -1.81 -11.81 -24.21
CA ASN A 290 -2.26 -13.11 -23.71
C ASN A 290 -3.52 -13.63 -24.44
N LEU A 291 -4.45 -12.75 -24.81
CA LEU A 291 -5.60 -13.13 -25.64
C LEU A 291 -5.15 -13.58 -27.02
N ALA A 292 -4.26 -12.83 -27.69
CA ALA A 292 -3.73 -13.18 -29.00
C ALA A 292 -2.99 -14.53 -28.97
N LEU A 293 -2.09 -14.73 -28.01
CA LEU A 293 -1.38 -16.00 -27.79
C LEU A 293 -2.37 -17.15 -27.55
N SER A 294 -3.39 -16.93 -26.72
CA SER A 294 -4.37 -17.97 -26.39
C SER A 294 -5.23 -18.37 -27.60
N MET A 295 -5.54 -17.41 -28.48
CA MET A 295 -6.31 -17.68 -29.71
C MET A 295 -5.43 -18.39 -30.74
N ALA A 296 -4.18 -17.95 -30.93
CA ALA A 296 -3.23 -18.58 -31.83
C ALA A 296 -2.92 -20.05 -31.41
N GLN A 297 -2.80 -20.32 -30.09
CA GLN A 297 -2.64 -21.70 -29.59
C GLN A 297 -3.81 -22.62 -29.91
N LYS A 298 -4.99 -22.08 -30.22
CA LYS A 298 -6.14 -22.85 -30.65
C LYS A 298 -6.16 -23.11 -32.17
N GLY A 299 -5.20 -22.54 -32.90
CA GLY A 299 -5.08 -22.69 -34.35
C GLY A 299 -5.73 -21.57 -35.17
N GLU A 300 -6.27 -20.52 -34.51
CA GLU A 300 -6.80 -19.35 -35.21
C GLU A 300 -5.63 -18.48 -35.73
N LYS A 301 -5.72 -17.95 -36.92
CA LYS A 301 -4.74 -16.97 -37.45
C LYS A 301 -5.01 -15.62 -36.84
N VAL A 302 -4.12 -15.17 -35.98
CA VAL A 302 -4.30 -13.92 -35.20
C VAL A 302 -3.22 -12.92 -35.55
N LEU A 303 -3.60 -11.68 -35.89
CA LEU A 303 -2.69 -10.56 -36.00
C LEU A 303 -2.78 -9.70 -34.74
N LEU A 304 -1.66 -9.51 -34.03
CA LEU A 304 -1.55 -8.58 -32.92
C LEU A 304 -0.80 -7.33 -33.37
N ILE A 305 -1.49 -6.20 -33.31
CA ILE A 305 -0.99 -4.88 -33.73
C ILE A 305 -0.65 -4.04 -32.50
N GLU A 306 0.55 -3.47 -32.44
CA GLU A 306 0.91 -2.43 -31.48
C GLU A 306 0.36 -1.08 -31.92
N GLY A 307 -0.81 -0.70 -31.38
CA GLY A 307 -1.52 0.53 -31.72
C GLY A 307 -1.08 1.78 -30.92
N ASP A 308 -0.28 1.61 -29.83
CA ASP A 308 0.35 2.75 -29.12
C ASP A 308 1.68 3.11 -29.80
N LEU A 309 1.61 3.77 -30.97
CA LEU A 309 2.77 4.12 -31.80
C LEU A 309 3.75 5.12 -31.12
N ARG A 310 3.39 5.66 -29.98
CA ARG A 310 4.26 6.55 -29.18
C ARG A 310 5.13 5.78 -28.18
N LYS A 311 4.93 4.47 -28.08
CA LYS A 311 5.69 3.62 -27.17
C LYS A 311 5.88 2.25 -27.81
N SER A 312 7.10 1.90 -28.13
CA SER A 312 7.46 0.55 -28.54
C SER A 312 7.74 -0.32 -27.31
N ALA A 313 6.94 -1.35 -27.08
CA ALA A 313 7.09 -2.23 -25.93
C ALA A 313 6.60 -3.68 -26.17
N LEU A 314 5.85 -3.94 -27.25
CA LEU A 314 5.19 -5.22 -27.44
C LEU A 314 6.19 -6.35 -27.77
N ALA A 315 7.18 -6.08 -28.62
CA ALA A 315 8.22 -7.05 -28.98
C ALA A 315 9.07 -7.45 -27.74
N GLU A 316 9.52 -6.46 -26.95
CA GLU A 316 10.25 -6.69 -25.70
C GLU A 316 9.38 -7.48 -24.70
N PHE A 317 8.10 -7.13 -24.58
CA PHE A 317 7.16 -7.81 -23.70
C PHE A 317 6.97 -9.27 -24.10
N LEU A 318 6.76 -9.55 -25.38
CA LEU A 318 6.65 -10.92 -25.89
C LEU A 318 8.00 -11.67 -25.86
N GLY A 319 9.11 -10.95 -25.94
CA GLY A 319 10.46 -11.51 -25.97
C GLY A 319 10.84 -12.06 -27.34
N VAL A 320 10.29 -11.44 -28.38
CA VAL A 320 10.58 -11.79 -29.77
C VAL A 320 11.60 -10.82 -30.35
N GLU A 321 12.49 -11.34 -31.16
CA GLU A 321 13.37 -10.52 -31.97
C GLU A 321 12.63 -10.11 -33.24
N VAL A 322 12.59 -8.80 -33.52
CA VAL A 322 11.96 -8.27 -34.73
C VAL A 322 12.89 -8.51 -35.91
N PRO A 323 12.47 -9.23 -36.96
CA PRO A 323 13.30 -9.45 -38.14
C PRO A 323 13.71 -8.13 -38.80
N GLU A 324 14.84 -8.14 -39.51
CA GLU A 324 15.29 -6.96 -40.25
C GLU A 324 14.28 -6.58 -41.33
N GLY A 325 13.85 -5.33 -41.33
CA GLY A 325 12.81 -4.81 -42.22
C GLY A 325 11.38 -5.08 -41.78
N ALA A 326 11.14 -5.82 -40.69
CA ALA A 326 9.81 -5.98 -40.09
C ALA A 326 9.54 -4.90 -39.03
N GLY A 327 8.26 -4.75 -38.67
CA GLY A 327 7.80 -3.71 -37.76
C GLY A 327 7.64 -2.33 -38.43
N ILE A 328 6.96 -1.43 -37.74
CA ILE A 328 6.78 -0.05 -38.19
C ILE A 328 8.05 0.73 -37.87
N THR A 329 8.94 0.88 -38.86
CA THR A 329 10.21 1.60 -38.72
C THR A 329 10.30 2.73 -39.74
N GLY A 330 11.02 3.81 -39.38
CA GLY A 330 11.24 4.93 -40.28
C GLY A 330 10.05 5.89 -40.44
N ASP A 331 9.84 6.37 -41.65
CA ASP A 331 8.76 7.33 -41.95
C ASP A 331 7.45 6.58 -42.18
N LEU A 332 6.42 6.98 -41.44
CA LEU A 332 5.07 6.41 -41.50
C LEU A 332 4.41 6.60 -42.87
N ASP A 333 4.80 7.62 -43.62
CA ASP A 333 4.22 7.96 -44.93
C ASP A 333 4.71 6.99 -46.07
N THR A 334 5.82 6.26 -45.80
CA THR A 334 6.45 5.37 -46.80
C THR A 334 6.50 3.92 -46.42
N VAL A 335 6.04 3.55 -45.21
CA VAL A 335 6.10 2.19 -44.68
C VAL A 335 5.19 1.24 -45.45
N ASP A 336 5.72 0.09 -45.89
CA ASP A 336 4.95 -1.03 -46.43
C ASP A 336 4.51 -1.94 -45.28
N LEU A 337 3.30 -1.75 -44.80
CA LEU A 337 2.75 -2.47 -43.66
C LEU A 337 2.63 -3.97 -43.90
N SER A 338 2.42 -4.41 -45.13
CA SER A 338 2.32 -5.85 -45.45
C SER A 338 3.65 -6.57 -45.25
N LYS A 339 4.80 -5.90 -45.51
CA LYS A 339 6.13 -6.41 -45.23
C LYS A 339 6.54 -6.23 -43.76
N ALA A 340 5.93 -5.28 -43.06
CA ALA A 340 6.19 -5.03 -41.66
C ALA A 340 5.61 -6.12 -40.73
N VAL A 341 4.62 -6.88 -41.18
CA VAL A 341 4.06 -8.03 -40.43
C VAL A 341 5.03 -9.21 -40.48
N PHE A 342 5.24 -9.84 -39.34
CA PHE A 342 6.03 -11.07 -39.24
C PHE A 342 5.34 -12.10 -38.35
N GLN A 343 5.58 -13.36 -38.61
CA GLN A 343 5.05 -14.48 -37.85
C GLN A 343 5.93 -14.76 -36.63
N MET A 344 5.32 -15.05 -35.50
CA MET A 344 6.02 -15.45 -34.29
C MET A 344 6.25 -16.96 -34.28
N ASP A 345 7.53 -17.38 -34.39
CA ASP A 345 8.04 -18.75 -34.24
C ASP A 345 7.00 -19.89 -34.50
N ASP A 346 6.85 -20.40 -35.69
CA ASP A 346 5.95 -21.51 -36.09
C ASP A 346 4.54 -21.49 -35.45
N SER A 347 4.09 -20.32 -34.96
CA SER A 347 2.78 -20.14 -34.36
C SER A 347 1.79 -19.51 -35.36
N SER A 348 0.49 -19.62 -35.10
CA SER A 348 -0.53 -18.87 -35.82
C SER A 348 -0.65 -17.40 -35.40
N LEU A 349 0.33 -16.88 -34.66
CA LEU A 349 0.37 -15.48 -34.22
C LEU A 349 1.27 -14.64 -35.13
N TYR A 350 0.68 -13.64 -35.74
CA TYR A 350 1.35 -12.63 -36.54
C TYR A 350 1.45 -11.34 -35.74
N LEU A 351 2.53 -10.61 -35.93
CA LEU A 351 2.83 -9.40 -35.17
C LEU A 351 3.09 -8.22 -36.11
N LEU A 352 2.50 -7.07 -35.77
CA LEU A 352 2.89 -5.77 -36.29
C LEU A 352 3.31 -4.90 -35.10
N THR A 353 4.62 -4.84 -34.88
CA THR A 353 5.22 -4.12 -33.76
C THR A 353 5.70 -2.74 -34.18
N ASN A 354 5.82 -1.86 -33.21
CA ASN A 354 6.35 -0.52 -33.43
C ASN A 354 7.86 -0.51 -33.17
N GLY A 355 8.66 -0.08 -34.15
CA GLY A 355 10.12 -0.01 -34.05
C GLY A 355 10.65 1.32 -33.50
N GLY A 356 9.78 2.26 -33.13
CA GLY A 356 10.18 3.59 -32.68
C GLY A 356 9.08 4.40 -31.99
N VAL A 357 9.34 5.69 -31.80
CA VAL A 357 8.35 6.65 -31.25
C VAL A 357 7.90 7.57 -32.35
N HIS A 358 6.67 7.44 -32.76
CA HIS A 358 6.09 8.25 -33.84
C HIS A 358 5.23 9.39 -33.30
N ARG A 359 5.58 10.63 -33.67
CA ARG A 359 4.84 11.84 -33.23
C ARG A 359 3.55 12.03 -34.01
N LYS A 360 3.51 11.63 -35.29
CA LYS A 360 2.36 11.70 -36.19
C LYS A 360 1.49 10.44 -36.12
N SER A 361 1.37 9.82 -34.97
CA SER A 361 0.61 8.56 -34.81
C SER A 361 -0.85 8.70 -35.18
N THR A 362 -1.49 9.80 -34.82
CA THR A 362 -2.91 10.03 -35.08
C THR A 362 -3.17 10.18 -36.58
N GLU A 363 -2.33 10.93 -37.29
CA GLU A 363 -2.44 11.13 -38.75
C GLU A 363 -2.24 9.81 -39.51
N PHE A 364 -1.27 9.00 -39.07
CA PHE A 364 -1.03 7.67 -39.64
C PHE A 364 -2.20 6.72 -39.47
N LEU A 365 -2.80 6.66 -38.26
CA LEU A 365 -3.93 5.79 -38.00
C LEU A 365 -5.19 6.12 -38.80
N VAL A 366 -5.36 7.37 -39.30
CA VAL A 366 -6.44 7.74 -40.20
C VAL A 366 -6.04 7.67 -41.68
N SER A 367 -4.78 7.36 -42.02
CA SER A 367 -4.30 7.32 -43.38
C SER A 367 -4.96 6.17 -44.17
N GLU A 368 -5.12 6.39 -45.48
CA GLU A 368 -5.59 5.33 -46.38
C GLU A 368 -4.69 4.10 -46.35
N THR A 369 -3.40 4.29 -46.13
CA THR A 369 -2.43 3.18 -45.99
C THR A 369 -2.79 2.24 -44.83
N PHE A 370 -3.08 2.79 -43.66
CA PHE A 370 -3.44 1.97 -42.49
C PHE A 370 -4.83 1.35 -42.61
N VAL A 371 -5.80 2.11 -43.12
CA VAL A 371 -7.16 1.64 -43.33
C VAL A 371 -7.21 0.50 -44.38
N ASN A 372 -6.51 0.64 -45.50
CA ASN A 372 -6.43 -0.40 -46.54
C ASN A 372 -5.68 -1.63 -46.03
N PHE A 373 -4.61 -1.42 -45.26
CA PHE A 373 -3.92 -2.53 -44.60
C PHE A 373 -4.84 -3.32 -43.66
N LEU A 374 -5.63 -2.65 -42.80
CA LEU A 374 -6.58 -3.34 -41.94
C LEU A 374 -7.63 -4.12 -42.74
N ALA A 375 -8.12 -3.53 -43.84
CA ALA A 375 -9.08 -4.17 -44.73
C ALA A 375 -8.48 -5.44 -45.36
N GLN A 376 -7.23 -5.38 -45.83
CA GLN A 376 -6.53 -6.54 -46.37
C GLN A 376 -6.33 -7.62 -45.28
N MET A 377 -5.84 -7.26 -44.11
CA MET A 377 -5.61 -8.22 -43.01
C MET A 377 -6.91 -8.87 -42.51
N ARG A 378 -8.03 -8.15 -42.62
CA ARG A 378 -9.36 -8.70 -42.28
C ARG A 378 -9.75 -9.90 -43.15
N GLU A 379 -9.28 -9.96 -44.39
CA GLU A 379 -9.51 -11.12 -45.27
C GLU A 379 -8.55 -12.26 -45.02
N GLU A 380 -7.31 -11.97 -44.60
CA GLU A 380 -6.24 -12.93 -44.42
C GLU A 380 -6.24 -13.60 -43.04
N MET A 381 -6.72 -12.90 -42.01
CA MET A 381 -6.70 -13.30 -40.60
C MET A 381 -8.09 -13.69 -40.10
N ASP A 382 -8.13 -14.62 -39.14
CA ASP A 382 -9.38 -14.94 -38.44
C ASP A 382 -9.73 -13.82 -37.44
N TYR A 383 -8.71 -13.27 -36.76
CA TYR A 383 -8.86 -12.19 -35.77
C TYR A 383 -7.70 -11.21 -35.85
N ILE A 384 -8.02 -9.94 -35.59
CA ILE A 384 -7.04 -8.86 -35.42
C ILE A 384 -7.23 -8.26 -34.04
N ILE A 385 -6.20 -8.30 -33.20
CA ILE A 385 -6.21 -7.67 -31.87
C ILE A 385 -5.30 -6.46 -31.90
N ILE A 386 -5.83 -5.30 -31.56
CA ILE A 386 -5.06 -4.03 -31.50
C ILE A 386 -4.80 -3.70 -30.02
N ASP A 387 -3.53 -3.72 -29.59
CA ASP A 387 -3.10 -3.18 -28.30
C ASP A 387 -3.11 -1.64 -28.39
N GLY A 388 -4.24 -1.04 -28.08
CA GLY A 388 -4.45 0.40 -28.21
C GLY A 388 -3.78 1.23 -27.12
N PRO A 389 -3.62 2.55 -27.32
CA PRO A 389 -3.19 3.48 -26.29
C PRO A 389 -4.25 3.65 -25.19
N PRO A 390 -3.89 4.22 -24.01
CA PRO A 390 -4.89 4.58 -23.01
C PRO A 390 -5.80 5.68 -23.53
N ALA A 391 -7.10 5.56 -23.29
CA ALA A 391 -8.11 6.45 -23.86
C ALA A 391 -8.03 7.87 -23.30
N LYS A 392 -7.75 8.02 -21.99
CA LYS A 392 -7.72 9.34 -21.37
C LYS A 392 -6.61 10.23 -21.93
N GLY A 393 -7.02 11.33 -22.59
CA GLY A 393 -6.12 12.35 -23.09
C GLY A 393 -5.34 11.93 -24.35
N ARG A 394 -5.88 11.00 -25.15
CA ARG A 394 -5.27 10.51 -26.39
C ARG A 394 -6.27 10.40 -27.52
N ALA A 395 -6.10 11.21 -28.56
CA ALA A 395 -6.90 11.15 -29.79
C ALA A 395 -6.70 9.82 -30.55
N ASP A 396 -5.51 9.18 -30.41
CA ASP A 396 -5.19 7.92 -31.07
C ASP A 396 -6.21 6.81 -30.71
N ALA A 397 -6.71 6.79 -29.45
CA ALA A 397 -7.73 5.83 -29.02
C ALA A 397 -9.08 6.08 -29.72
N GLU A 398 -9.50 7.35 -29.85
CA GLU A 398 -10.74 7.74 -30.52
C GLU A 398 -10.73 7.41 -32.01
N VAL A 399 -9.54 7.50 -32.63
CA VAL A 399 -9.36 7.10 -34.03
C VAL A 399 -9.47 5.60 -34.20
N LEU A 400 -8.76 4.83 -33.37
CA LEU A 400 -8.76 3.37 -33.44
C LEU A 400 -10.16 2.77 -33.24
N VAL A 401 -10.97 3.37 -32.35
CA VAL A 401 -12.35 2.89 -32.09
C VAL A 401 -13.20 2.89 -33.37
N ARG A 402 -12.98 3.83 -34.29
CA ARG A 402 -13.72 3.93 -35.57
C ARG A 402 -13.33 2.86 -36.59
N LEU A 403 -12.19 2.20 -36.36
CA LEU A 403 -11.61 1.23 -37.29
C LEU A 403 -11.82 -0.22 -36.84
N VAL A 404 -12.42 -0.43 -35.68
CA VAL A 404 -12.59 -1.75 -35.07
C VAL A 404 -14.05 -2.16 -34.98
N ASP A 405 -14.30 -3.45 -34.85
CA ASP A 405 -15.66 -4.00 -34.72
C ASP A 405 -16.15 -3.95 -33.27
N CYS A 406 -15.24 -4.09 -32.31
CA CYS A 406 -15.58 -3.96 -30.88
C CYS A 406 -14.36 -3.59 -30.05
N SER A 407 -14.61 -3.16 -28.82
CA SER A 407 -13.57 -2.79 -27.85
C SER A 407 -13.68 -3.59 -26.56
N LEU A 408 -12.53 -3.98 -26.00
CA LEU A 408 -12.39 -4.53 -24.64
C LEU A 408 -11.72 -3.45 -23.78
N LEU A 409 -12.40 -3.05 -22.71
CA LEU A 409 -11.86 -2.07 -21.77
C LEU A 409 -11.18 -2.76 -20.60
N VAL A 410 -9.89 -2.54 -20.41
CA VAL A 410 -9.13 -3.06 -19.28
C VAL A 410 -9.14 -2.03 -18.15
N VAL A 411 -9.69 -2.41 -17.00
CA VAL A 411 -9.78 -1.59 -15.79
C VAL A 411 -9.02 -2.27 -14.67
N LYS A 412 -8.01 -1.58 -14.14
CA LYS A 412 -7.22 -2.07 -13.01
C LYS A 412 -7.91 -1.78 -11.70
N GLN A 413 -7.93 -2.77 -10.78
CA GLN A 413 -8.50 -2.65 -9.45
C GLN A 413 -7.95 -1.42 -8.71
N ASN A 414 -8.86 -0.59 -8.19
CA ASN A 414 -8.57 0.58 -7.34
C ASN A 414 -7.59 1.59 -7.97
N TYR A 415 -7.67 1.80 -9.28
CA TYR A 415 -6.71 2.66 -10.00
C TYR A 415 -7.38 3.88 -10.64
N ALA A 416 -8.16 3.70 -11.69
CA ALA A 416 -8.93 4.76 -12.32
C ALA A 416 -10.19 5.10 -11.51
N LYS A 417 -10.62 6.36 -11.55
CA LYS A 417 -11.88 6.81 -10.94
C LYS A 417 -13.07 6.41 -11.83
N VAL A 418 -14.18 6.03 -11.20
CA VAL A 418 -15.41 5.59 -11.90
C VAL A 418 -15.89 6.58 -12.97
N PRO A 419 -15.96 7.91 -12.74
CA PRO A 419 -16.37 8.83 -13.79
C PRO A 419 -15.50 8.76 -15.05
N PHE A 420 -14.18 8.64 -14.90
CA PHE A 420 -13.29 8.54 -16.07
C PHE A 420 -13.42 7.20 -16.81
N ILE A 421 -13.83 6.14 -16.08
CA ILE A 421 -14.09 4.84 -16.72
C ILE A 421 -15.37 4.96 -17.56
N ASN A 422 -16.45 5.52 -17.01
CA ASN A 422 -17.72 5.71 -17.72
C ASN A 422 -17.59 6.69 -18.88
N ASP A 423 -16.89 7.82 -18.71
CA ASP A 423 -16.54 8.73 -19.82
C ASP A 423 -15.84 7.98 -20.97
N THR A 424 -14.95 7.03 -20.63
CA THR A 424 -14.27 6.21 -21.65
C THR A 424 -15.22 5.22 -22.31
N ILE A 425 -16.11 4.59 -21.56
CA ILE A 425 -17.14 3.68 -22.09
C ILE A 425 -18.07 4.43 -23.05
N ASP A 426 -18.52 5.62 -22.67
CA ASP A 426 -19.36 6.46 -23.50
C ASP A 426 -18.67 6.86 -24.80
N MET A 427 -17.38 7.23 -24.72
CA MET A 427 -16.57 7.52 -25.89
C MET A 427 -16.45 6.31 -26.80
N LEU A 428 -16.13 5.12 -26.26
CA LEU A 428 -16.03 3.88 -27.04
C LEU A 428 -17.35 3.51 -27.71
N ASN A 429 -18.48 3.72 -27.02
CA ASN A 429 -19.82 3.46 -27.57
C ASN A 429 -20.25 4.49 -28.61
N SER A 430 -19.80 5.75 -28.51
CA SER A 430 -20.22 6.83 -29.40
C SER A 430 -19.55 6.81 -30.76
N TYR A 431 -18.31 6.31 -30.84
CA TYR A 431 -17.50 6.35 -32.07
C TYR A 431 -17.33 5.01 -32.76
N GLY A 432 -17.67 3.90 -32.14
CA GLY A 432 -17.38 2.57 -32.65
C GLY A 432 -18.51 1.57 -32.47
N SER A 433 -18.16 0.33 -32.65
CA SER A 433 -19.04 -0.84 -32.56
C SER A 433 -19.41 -1.21 -31.11
N GLY A 434 -19.03 -0.38 -30.16
CA GLY A 434 -19.36 -0.54 -28.76
C GLY A 434 -18.32 -1.31 -27.93
N VAL A 435 -18.57 -1.35 -26.62
CA VAL A 435 -17.74 -2.09 -25.66
C VAL A 435 -18.28 -3.48 -25.48
N ALA A 436 -17.52 -4.50 -25.91
CA ALA A 436 -17.87 -5.93 -25.70
C ALA A 436 -17.88 -6.29 -24.19
N GLY A 437 -17.15 -5.56 -23.39
CA GLY A 437 -17.14 -5.68 -21.93
C GLY A 437 -15.86 -5.15 -21.29
N CYS A 438 -15.88 -5.14 -19.96
CA CYS A 438 -14.76 -4.74 -19.12
C CYS A 438 -13.97 -5.97 -18.62
N ILE A 439 -12.65 -5.91 -18.73
CA ILE A 439 -11.73 -6.87 -18.10
C ILE A 439 -11.19 -6.23 -16.84
N PHE A 440 -11.60 -6.76 -15.68
CA PHE A 440 -11.16 -6.30 -14.38
C PHE A 440 -9.81 -6.94 -14.05
N ASN A 441 -8.75 -6.14 -14.02
CA ASN A 441 -7.37 -6.61 -14.01
C ASN A 441 -6.64 -6.28 -12.70
N ASP A 442 -5.62 -7.09 -12.37
CA ASP A 442 -4.76 -6.94 -11.20
C ASP A 442 -5.55 -7.00 -9.89
N VAL A 443 -6.50 -7.96 -9.82
CA VAL A 443 -7.45 -8.10 -8.73
C VAL A 443 -6.84 -8.89 -7.58
N TYR A 444 -6.82 -8.28 -6.40
CA TYR A 444 -6.40 -8.92 -5.16
C TYR A 444 -7.64 -9.44 -4.43
N THR A 445 -7.69 -10.74 -4.23
CA THR A 445 -8.70 -11.39 -3.38
C THR A 445 -8.16 -11.61 -1.98
N SER A 446 -9.04 -11.76 -0.98
CA SER A 446 -8.64 -12.06 0.41
C SER A 446 -7.77 -13.32 0.54
N GLY A 447 -7.90 -14.26 -0.40
CA GLY A 447 -7.05 -15.45 -0.50
C GLY A 447 -5.62 -15.19 -0.95
N THR A 448 -5.36 -14.15 -1.74
CA THR A 448 -4.00 -13.87 -2.26
C THR A 448 -3.05 -13.32 -1.21
N LEU A 449 -3.54 -12.63 -0.18
CA LEU A 449 -2.71 -12.11 0.91
C LEU A 449 -2.27 -13.21 1.89
N ILE A 450 -3.06 -14.26 2.06
CA ILE A 450 -2.75 -15.39 2.94
C ILE A 450 -1.90 -16.44 2.20
N SER A 451 -2.05 -16.54 0.88
CA SER A 451 -1.40 -17.54 0.03
C SER A 451 0.03 -17.20 -0.39
N SER A 452 0.52 -15.97 -0.17
CA SER A 452 1.90 -15.62 -0.55
C SER A 452 2.98 -16.31 0.30
N GLY A 453 2.61 -17.10 1.31
CA GLY A 453 3.52 -17.84 2.19
C GLY A 453 3.63 -19.34 1.94
N TYR A 454 2.62 -20.00 1.36
CA TYR A 454 2.65 -21.43 1.07
C TYR A 454 1.83 -21.75 -0.19
N GLY A 455 2.50 -22.13 -1.24
CA GLY A 455 1.85 -22.65 -2.44
C GLY A 455 1.11 -23.95 -2.15
N TYR A 456 -0.17 -23.95 -2.31
CA TYR A 456 -1.16 -24.98 -2.55
C TYR A 456 -2.49 -24.54 -1.92
N GLY A 457 -3.31 -23.85 -2.69
CA GLY A 457 -4.67 -23.53 -2.30
C GLY A 457 -5.64 -23.91 -3.42
N TYR A 458 -6.26 -25.06 -3.34
CA TYR A 458 -7.44 -25.39 -4.12
C TYR A 458 -8.60 -24.51 -3.64
N GLY A 459 -8.88 -23.45 -4.37
CA GLY A 459 -10.08 -22.64 -4.19
C GLY A 459 -11.08 -22.89 -5.30
N TYR A 460 -11.92 -23.91 -5.19
CA TYR A 460 -13.11 -24.06 -6.03
C TYR A 460 -14.18 -23.09 -5.56
N GLY A 461 -14.25 -21.91 -6.19
CA GLY A 461 -15.40 -21.02 -6.10
C GLY A 461 -16.36 -21.30 -7.25
N TYR A 462 -17.28 -22.23 -7.10
CA TYR A 462 -18.39 -22.43 -8.03
C TYR A 462 -19.39 -21.29 -7.88
N GLY A 463 -19.40 -20.34 -8.82
CA GLY A 463 -20.52 -19.43 -9.05
C GLY A 463 -21.74 -20.22 -9.52
N LYS A 464 -22.78 -20.14 -8.73
CA LYS A 464 -24.06 -20.82 -8.87
C LYS A 464 -24.92 -20.14 -9.95
N TYR A 465 -24.93 -20.70 -11.16
CA TYR A 465 -26.08 -20.55 -12.05
C TYR A 465 -26.86 -21.86 -12.05
N GLY A 466 -27.96 -21.87 -11.30
CA GLY A 466 -28.89 -22.97 -11.25
C GLY A 466 -29.88 -22.91 -12.38
N TYR A 467 -29.93 -23.96 -13.21
CA TYR A 467 -31.14 -24.42 -13.87
C TYR A 467 -31.59 -25.64 -13.12
N GLY A 468 -32.76 -25.55 -12.51
CA GLY A 468 -33.38 -26.65 -11.83
C GLY A 468 -34.01 -27.66 -12.80
N TYR A 469 -33.84 -28.94 -12.51
CA TYR A 469 -34.82 -30.02 -12.77
C TYR A 469 -34.62 -31.14 -11.75
N GLY A 470 -35.62 -31.42 -10.97
CA GLY A 470 -36.26 -32.67 -10.53
C GLY A 470 -35.46 -33.76 -9.80
N ARG A 471 -35.59 -33.75 -8.49
CA ARG A 471 -36.16 -34.77 -7.61
C ARG A 471 -35.94 -36.26 -7.91
N TYR A 472 -35.50 -37.00 -6.91
CA TYR A 472 -35.55 -38.38 -6.36
C TYR A 472 -34.16 -38.79 -5.90
N GLY A 473 -33.84 -39.20 -4.72
CA GLY A 473 -34.40 -39.79 -3.58
C GLY A 473 -33.54 -41.02 -3.18
N TYR A 474 -33.33 -41.24 -1.85
CA TYR A 474 -32.66 -42.37 -1.19
C TYR A 474 -31.11 -42.40 -1.29
N GLY A 475 -30.37 -42.63 -0.22
CA GLY A 475 -30.56 -43.10 1.13
C GLY A 475 -29.21 -43.22 1.84
N ARG A 476 -29.21 -42.94 3.07
CA ARG A 476 -28.48 -43.40 4.25
C ARG A 476 -27.41 -44.47 4.09
N TYR A 477 -26.24 -44.32 4.72
CA TYR A 477 -25.68 -45.13 5.79
C TYR A 477 -24.12 -45.08 5.92
N TYR A 478 -23.65 -44.87 7.15
CA TYR A 478 -22.48 -45.31 7.95
C TYR A 478 -21.04 -44.90 7.56
N ARG A 479 -20.41 -44.13 8.39
CA ARG A 479 -19.55 -44.22 9.60
C ARG A 479 -18.51 -45.38 9.63
N TYR A 480 -17.30 -45.04 10.11
CA TYR A 480 -16.06 -45.75 10.43
C TYR A 480 -15.03 -45.76 9.28
N GLY A 481 -13.74 -45.50 9.53
CA GLY A 481 -12.86 -45.58 10.66
C GLY A 481 -11.44 -45.13 10.30
N LYS A 482 -10.69 -44.87 11.32
CA LYS A 482 -9.31 -44.47 11.51
C LYS A 482 -8.28 -45.47 10.95
N TYR A 483 -7.03 -44.98 10.75
CA TYR A 483 -5.76 -45.63 10.35
C TYR A 483 -5.45 -45.55 8.85
N GLY A 484 -4.25 -45.14 8.44
CA GLY A 484 -2.91 -45.24 8.88
C GLY A 484 -1.93 -44.61 7.89
N LYS A 485 -0.77 -44.29 8.35
CA LYS A 485 0.49 -43.84 7.76
C LYS A 485 0.97 -44.64 6.51
N TYR A 486 1.85 -43.99 5.75
CA TYR A 486 2.67 -44.41 4.59
C TYR A 486 2.11 -43.95 3.26
N GLY A 487 2.83 -43.33 2.35
CA GLY A 487 4.23 -43.10 2.09
C GLY A 487 4.34 -42.36 0.76
N LYS A 488 5.42 -41.64 0.61
CA LYS A 488 6.08 -41.22 -0.61
C LYS A 488 5.50 -41.72 -1.93
N TYR A 489 5.12 -40.79 -2.84
CA TYR A 489 5.50 -40.86 -4.26
C TYR A 489 5.38 -39.46 -4.87
N GLY A 490 6.52 -38.90 -5.19
CA GLY A 490 6.66 -37.76 -6.11
C GLY A 490 6.58 -38.29 -7.55
N LYS A 491 6.38 -37.33 -8.44
CA LYS A 491 6.37 -37.37 -9.89
C LYS A 491 5.01 -37.18 -10.53
N TYR A 492 4.65 -35.92 -10.70
CA TYR A 492 3.90 -35.44 -11.84
C TYR A 492 4.53 -34.11 -12.30
N GLY A 493 5.64 -34.24 -13.00
CA GLY A 493 6.35 -33.14 -13.69
C GLY A 493 6.89 -33.59 -15.05
N ALA A 494 6.35 -34.67 -15.63
CA ALA A 494 6.93 -35.29 -16.80
C ALA A 494 5.95 -35.45 -18.01
N TYR A 495 4.81 -34.75 -18.00
CA TYR A 495 3.84 -34.90 -19.11
C TYR A 495 3.90 -33.79 -20.18
N GLN A 496 4.82 -32.83 -20.07
CA GLN A 496 4.95 -31.80 -21.11
C GLN A 496 6.24 -31.92 -21.96
N ARG A 497 7.10 -32.93 -21.70
CA ARG A 497 8.31 -33.17 -22.51
C ARG A 497 8.19 -34.32 -23.53
N SER A 498 7.12 -35.07 -23.51
CA SER A 498 6.99 -36.24 -24.40
C SER A 498 6.26 -35.95 -25.71
N PHE A 499 5.74 -34.76 -25.94
CA PHE A 499 5.08 -34.42 -27.20
C PHE A 499 6.01 -33.91 -28.29
N PHE A 500 7.21 -33.50 -27.96
CA PHE A 500 8.20 -32.97 -28.92
C PHE A 500 9.25 -34.01 -29.41
N HIS A 501 9.32 -35.19 -28.76
CA HIS A 501 10.31 -36.23 -29.18
C HIS A 501 9.72 -37.40 -29.94
N LYS A 502 8.41 -37.42 -30.19
CA LYS A 502 7.78 -38.55 -30.91
C LYS A 502 7.66 -38.34 -32.42
N ASN A 503 7.97 -37.15 -32.90
CA ASN A 503 7.96 -36.88 -34.36
C ASN A 503 9.33 -36.97 -35.04
N GLU A 504 10.44 -37.07 -34.28
CA GLU A 504 11.77 -37.28 -34.88
C GLU A 504 12.12 -38.78 -35.10
N GLU A 505 11.57 -39.72 -34.30
CA GLU A 505 11.84 -41.16 -34.48
C GLU A 505 11.02 -41.83 -35.59
N THR A 506 9.98 -41.19 -36.10
CA THR A 506 9.18 -41.74 -37.24
C THR A 506 9.69 -41.29 -38.60
N ALA A 507 10.58 -40.28 -38.66
CA ALA A 507 11.16 -39.84 -39.94
C ALA A 507 12.44 -40.58 -40.32
N GLU A 508 13.17 -41.19 -39.37
CA GLU A 508 14.37 -42.01 -39.68
C GLU A 508 14.08 -43.46 -40.04
N VAL A 509 12.88 -44.01 -39.77
CA VAL A 509 12.55 -45.39 -40.08
C VAL A 509 11.93 -45.57 -41.48
N GLU A 510 11.50 -44.48 -42.13
CA GLU A 510 10.95 -44.57 -43.52
C GLU A 510 12.00 -44.34 -44.62
N THR A 511 13.21 -43.92 -44.32
CA THR A 511 14.30 -43.74 -45.31
C THR A 511 15.17 -45.00 -45.49
N ASP A 512 15.10 -45.99 -44.58
CA ASP A 512 15.93 -47.19 -44.64
C ASP A 512 15.22 -48.40 -45.29
N LYS A 513 13.96 -48.24 -45.77
CA LYS A 513 13.22 -49.30 -46.51
C LYS A 513 13.06 -49.08 -48.02
N ARG A 514 13.70 -48.08 -48.61
CA ARG A 514 13.67 -47.86 -50.09
C ARG A 514 15.00 -48.06 -50.79
N GLY A 515 15.97 -48.71 -50.13
CA GLY A 515 17.31 -48.93 -50.66
C GLY A 515 17.65 -50.35 -51.06
N VAL A 516 16.70 -51.28 -50.97
CA VAL A 516 16.96 -52.71 -51.32
C VAL A 516 15.84 -53.27 -52.19
N GLU A 517 15.62 -52.66 -53.34
CA GLU A 517 14.94 -53.34 -54.50
C GLU A 517 15.31 -52.56 -55.75
N ASN A 518 16.52 -52.84 -56.27
CA ASN A 518 16.90 -52.73 -57.67
C ASN A 518 18.39 -53.04 -57.78
N GLU A 519 18.69 -54.39 -57.81
CA GLU A 519 19.68 -55.04 -58.62
C GLU A 519 19.22 -56.43 -58.94
#